data_86960eced6046276f292f5638530a469
#
_entry.id   86960eced6046276f292f5638530a469
#
_cell.length_a   1.000
_cell.length_b   1.000
_cell.length_c   1.000
_cell.angle_alpha   90.00
_cell.angle_beta   90.00
_cell.angle_gamma   90.00
#
_symmetry.space_group_name_H-M   'P 1'
#
loop_
_entity.id
_entity.type
_entity.pdbx_description
1 polymer ?
#
loop_
_entity_poly.entity_id
_entity_poly.type
_entity_poly.pdbx_seq_one_letter_code
_entity_poly.pdbx_strand_id
1 'polypeptide(L)'
;EDGEICAMLHLNPYTLMVNGVEKQAHYIVAVATRKEYRGRGFMAALLRRALQDMYASGENFTFLMPAAEAIYTPHDFRTVYEQERRVYNLADAVKKEAAGICIRPLTEEDCDTLAEWANEKLAADKDVYVKRDGAYYLRLMRECSSDGGKLMLFQNETGIEDCRIWFPDEDEDETPKIMTRIVDVRRMLMSLRLQELLCVCFTVTDSAIEENNRTLVLTGTEISGAMLMDGKPENSEGEIPIAALTSFVFGAKTVEELCEEDGVHMTERMKEEMKKIIPLSQIYLNEVV
;
A
#
# COMPACT_ATOMS: atom_id res chain seq x y z
N GLU A 1 -5.01 -14.70 -26.90
CA GLU A 1 -4.84 -14.69 -28.36
C GLU A 1 -5.32 -16.05 -28.89
N ASP A 2 -6.12 -16.06 -29.93
CA ASP A 2 -6.63 -17.28 -30.58
C ASP A 2 -7.25 -18.34 -29.62
N GLY A 3 -7.85 -17.90 -28.52
CA GLY A 3 -8.42 -18.77 -27.48
C GLY A 3 -7.44 -19.29 -26.44
N GLU A 4 -6.15 -18.92 -26.53
CA GLU A 4 -5.15 -19.28 -25.54
C GLU A 4 -4.89 -18.15 -24.52
N ILE A 5 -4.68 -18.54 -23.25
CA ILE A 5 -4.28 -17.59 -22.19
C ILE A 5 -2.77 -17.33 -22.35
N CYS A 6 -2.42 -16.09 -22.72
CA CYS A 6 -1.05 -15.66 -22.94
C CYS A 6 -0.44 -14.95 -21.73
N ALA A 7 -1.27 -14.20 -20.99
CA ALA A 7 -0.90 -13.49 -19.78
C ALA A 7 -2.07 -13.48 -18.79
N MET A 8 -1.76 -13.35 -17.52
CA MET A 8 -2.73 -13.26 -16.44
C MET A 8 -2.24 -12.35 -15.32
N LEU A 9 -3.15 -11.85 -14.53
CA LEU A 9 -2.94 -11.28 -13.21
C LEU A 9 -4.18 -11.57 -12.36
N HIS A 10 -4.01 -11.56 -11.05
CA HIS A 10 -5.12 -11.67 -10.11
C HIS A 10 -5.23 -10.37 -9.32
N LEU A 11 -6.45 -10.04 -8.92
CA LEU A 11 -6.81 -8.88 -8.12
C LEU A 11 -7.44 -9.40 -6.83
N ASN A 12 -6.66 -9.39 -5.75
CA ASN A 12 -7.14 -9.82 -4.44
C ASN A 12 -7.73 -8.61 -3.71
N PRO A 13 -9.04 -8.61 -3.40
CA PRO A 13 -9.69 -7.49 -2.73
C PRO A 13 -9.31 -7.42 -1.26
N TYR A 14 -8.98 -6.21 -0.79
CA TYR A 14 -8.73 -5.91 0.61
C TYR A 14 -9.49 -4.67 1.06
N THR A 15 -9.91 -4.67 2.32
CA THR A 15 -10.34 -3.46 3.01
C THR A 15 -9.14 -2.88 3.73
N LEU A 16 -8.72 -1.69 3.32
CA LEU A 16 -7.62 -0.96 3.94
C LEU A 16 -8.14 0.14 4.86
N MET A 17 -7.41 0.40 5.91
CA MET A 17 -7.55 1.62 6.71
C MET A 17 -6.55 2.64 6.17
N VAL A 18 -7.02 3.83 5.84
CA VAL A 18 -6.21 4.98 5.37
C VAL A 18 -6.58 6.18 6.22
N ASN A 19 -5.67 6.64 7.06
CA ASN A 19 -5.92 7.69 8.05
C ASN A 19 -7.20 7.44 8.89
N GLY A 20 -7.45 6.19 9.28
CA GLY A 20 -8.62 5.78 10.06
C GLY A 20 -9.92 5.63 9.28
N VAL A 21 -9.90 5.75 7.94
CA VAL A 21 -11.08 5.61 7.07
C VAL A 21 -10.95 4.35 6.21
N GLU A 22 -12.00 3.54 6.15
CA GLU A 22 -12.02 2.32 5.32
C GLU A 22 -12.02 2.67 3.84
N LYS A 23 -11.16 1.98 3.09
CA LYS A 23 -11.02 2.04 1.64
C LYS A 23 -10.95 0.64 1.06
N GLN A 24 -11.58 0.44 -0.08
CA GLN A 24 -11.39 -0.79 -0.87
C GLN A 24 -10.19 -0.60 -1.77
N ALA A 25 -9.36 -1.62 -1.88
CA ALA A 25 -8.23 -1.67 -2.80
C ALA A 25 -7.95 -3.11 -3.22
N HIS A 26 -7.38 -3.29 -4.40
CA HIS A 26 -6.92 -4.61 -4.82
C HIS A 26 -5.39 -4.71 -4.68
N TYR A 27 -4.97 -5.86 -4.19
CA TYR A 27 -3.58 -6.32 -4.25
C TYR A 27 -3.38 -7.07 -5.58
N ILE A 28 -2.49 -6.57 -6.43
CA ILE A 28 -2.18 -7.22 -7.71
C ILE A 28 -1.16 -8.34 -7.47
N VAL A 29 -1.56 -9.57 -7.80
CA VAL A 29 -0.75 -10.76 -7.56
C VAL A 29 -0.73 -11.69 -8.78
N ALA A 30 0.18 -12.68 -8.78
CA ALA A 30 0.30 -13.70 -9.80
C ALA A 30 0.38 -13.13 -11.24
N VAL A 31 1.09 -12.02 -11.42
CA VAL A 31 1.30 -11.43 -12.74
C VAL A 31 2.23 -12.33 -13.54
N ALA A 32 1.72 -12.96 -14.57
CA ALA A 32 2.47 -13.91 -15.38
C ALA A 32 2.21 -13.72 -16.88
N THR A 33 3.24 -13.92 -17.68
CA THR A 33 3.16 -13.98 -19.16
C THR A 33 3.95 -15.17 -19.64
N ARG A 34 3.34 -16.01 -20.45
CA ARG A 34 4.03 -17.15 -21.08
C ARG A 34 5.27 -16.69 -21.83
N LYS A 35 6.34 -17.46 -21.77
CA LYS A 35 7.67 -17.07 -22.27
C LYS A 35 7.65 -16.61 -23.74
N GLU A 36 6.91 -17.31 -24.59
CA GLU A 36 6.76 -17.05 -26.03
C GLU A 36 5.94 -15.79 -26.37
N TYR A 37 5.23 -15.23 -25.37
CA TYR A 37 4.40 -14.03 -25.51
C TYR A 37 4.99 -12.79 -24.78
N ARG A 38 6.17 -12.95 -24.13
CA ARG A 38 6.84 -11.83 -23.47
C ARG A 38 7.31 -10.78 -24.48
N GLY A 39 7.41 -9.52 -24.02
CA GLY A 39 7.81 -8.40 -24.87
C GLY A 39 6.76 -7.93 -25.88
N ARG A 40 5.55 -8.52 -25.89
CA ARG A 40 4.45 -8.19 -26.83
C ARG A 40 3.38 -7.25 -26.23
N GLY A 41 3.63 -6.72 -25.02
CA GLY A 41 2.75 -5.74 -24.39
C GLY A 41 1.52 -6.31 -23.64
N PHE A 42 1.34 -7.63 -23.56
CA PHE A 42 0.17 -8.24 -22.91
C PHE A 42 0.04 -7.87 -21.42
N MET A 43 1.15 -7.91 -20.67
CA MET A 43 1.17 -7.50 -19.27
C MET A 43 0.75 -6.02 -19.11
N ALA A 44 1.32 -5.14 -19.93
CA ALA A 44 1.00 -3.72 -19.91
C ALA A 44 -0.48 -3.45 -20.20
N ALA A 45 -1.07 -4.19 -21.16
CA ALA A 45 -2.49 -4.10 -21.48
C ALA A 45 -3.38 -4.57 -20.32
N LEU A 46 -3.00 -5.68 -19.65
CA LEU A 46 -3.72 -6.18 -18.47
C LEU A 46 -3.64 -5.21 -17.29
N LEU A 47 -2.45 -4.69 -16.99
CA LEU A 47 -2.27 -3.70 -15.92
C LEU A 47 -3.10 -2.44 -16.18
N ARG A 48 -3.04 -1.90 -17.41
CA ARG A 48 -3.85 -0.73 -17.78
C ARG A 48 -5.34 -1.00 -17.60
N ARG A 49 -5.82 -2.14 -18.04
CA ARG A 49 -7.22 -2.54 -17.87
C ARG A 49 -7.60 -2.65 -16.39
N ALA A 50 -6.76 -3.33 -15.58
CA ALA A 50 -6.98 -3.46 -14.15
C ALA A 50 -7.05 -2.10 -13.44
N LEU A 51 -6.15 -1.18 -13.77
CA LEU A 51 -6.13 0.18 -13.22
C LEU A 51 -7.41 0.97 -13.59
N GLN A 52 -7.89 0.84 -14.82
CA GLN A 52 -9.14 1.47 -15.25
C GLN A 52 -10.35 0.88 -14.54
N ASP A 53 -10.40 -0.44 -14.35
CA ASP A 53 -11.50 -1.10 -13.63
C ASP A 53 -11.49 -0.70 -12.14
N MET A 54 -10.31 -0.60 -11.50
CA MET A 54 -10.16 -0.09 -10.12
C MET A 54 -10.59 1.38 -10.01
N TYR A 55 -10.22 2.24 -10.99
CA TYR A 55 -10.68 3.62 -11.03
C TYR A 55 -12.21 3.70 -11.10
N ALA A 56 -12.82 2.93 -12.00
CA ALA A 56 -14.27 2.85 -12.14
C ALA A 56 -14.97 2.34 -10.87
N SER A 57 -14.31 1.46 -10.10
CA SER A 57 -14.78 0.98 -8.80
C SER A 57 -14.56 1.99 -7.66
N GLY A 58 -13.82 3.09 -7.90
CA GLY A 58 -13.59 4.16 -6.94
C GLY A 58 -12.48 3.88 -5.94
N GLU A 59 -11.50 3.08 -6.31
CA GLU A 59 -10.33 2.80 -5.47
C GLU A 59 -9.34 3.96 -5.49
N ASN A 60 -8.73 4.22 -4.33
CA ASN A 60 -7.76 5.31 -4.20
C ASN A 60 -6.39 4.94 -4.79
N PHE A 61 -5.93 3.75 -4.49
CA PHE A 61 -4.63 3.21 -4.91
C PHE A 61 -4.67 1.68 -4.95
N THR A 62 -3.66 1.10 -5.58
CA THR A 62 -3.40 -0.34 -5.61
C THR A 62 -1.97 -0.61 -5.17
N PHE A 63 -1.66 -1.84 -4.81
CA PHE A 63 -0.34 -2.25 -4.37
C PHE A 63 0.03 -3.65 -4.87
N LEU A 64 1.32 -3.94 -4.89
CA LEU A 64 1.86 -5.24 -5.26
C LEU A 64 3.22 -5.48 -4.59
N MET A 65 3.59 -6.76 -4.47
CA MET A 65 4.95 -7.20 -4.17
C MET A 65 5.64 -7.52 -5.50
N PRO A 66 6.66 -6.76 -5.92
CA PRO A 66 7.28 -6.97 -7.22
C PRO A 66 8.27 -8.14 -7.19
N ALA A 67 8.23 -8.99 -8.20
CA ALA A 67 9.33 -9.92 -8.47
C ALA A 67 10.63 -9.17 -8.85
N ALA A 68 10.49 -7.99 -9.48
CA ALA A 68 11.55 -7.02 -9.71
C ALA A 68 10.91 -5.64 -9.92
N GLU A 69 11.41 -4.61 -9.24
CA GLU A 69 10.88 -3.23 -9.31
C GLU A 69 10.87 -2.69 -10.75
N ALA A 70 11.90 -3.01 -11.53
CA ALA A 70 12.05 -2.57 -12.93
C ALA A 70 10.90 -3.02 -13.85
N ILE A 71 10.12 -4.03 -13.47
CA ILE A 71 8.95 -4.49 -14.22
C ILE A 71 7.78 -3.51 -14.08
N TYR A 72 7.60 -2.93 -12.90
CA TYR A 72 6.42 -2.13 -12.56
C TYR A 72 6.67 -0.62 -12.54
N THR A 73 7.93 -0.19 -12.41
CA THR A 73 8.32 1.23 -12.48
C THR A 73 7.85 1.93 -13.76
N PRO A 74 7.92 1.30 -14.98
CA PRO A 74 7.38 1.90 -16.21
C PRO A 74 5.85 2.03 -16.25
N HIS A 75 5.16 1.42 -15.28
CA HIS A 75 3.70 1.50 -15.11
C HIS A 75 3.30 2.39 -13.93
N ASP A 76 4.17 3.32 -13.55
CA ASP A 76 3.97 4.33 -12.50
C ASP A 76 3.87 3.78 -11.07
N PHE A 77 4.25 2.51 -10.83
CA PHE A 77 4.40 1.98 -9.48
C PHE A 77 5.69 2.49 -8.84
N ARG A 78 5.64 2.73 -7.53
CA ARG A 78 6.79 3.17 -6.73
C ARG A 78 6.90 2.34 -5.46
N THR A 79 8.13 1.97 -5.11
CA THR A 79 8.42 1.33 -3.83
C THR A 79 8.20 2.34 -2.72
N VAL A 80 7.34 1.97 -1.76
CA VAL A 80 6.97 2.86 -0.66
C VAL A 80 7.13 2.21 0.71
N TYR A 81 7.31 0.90 0.75
CA TYR A 81 7.38 0.15 1.99
C TYR A 81 8.23 -1.10 1.84
N GLU A 82 9.02 -1.39 2.85
CA GLU A 82 9.70 -2.68 3.04
C GLU A 82 9.01 -3.42 4.18
N GLN A 83 8.61 -4.67 3.95
CA GLN A 83 7.81 -5.42 4.92
C GLN A 83 8.57 -5.65 6.22
N GLU A 84 7.96 -5.33 7.34
CA GLU A 84 8.45 -5.70 8.67
C GLU A 84 8.25 -7.20 8.88
N ARG A 85 9.25 -8.02 8.58
CA ARG A 85 9.15 -9.46 8.85
C ARG A 85 9.13 -9.73 10.35
N ARG A 86 8.02 -10.24 10.84
CA ARG A 86 7.88 -10.75 12.24
C ARG A 86 8.01 -12.26 12.23
N VAL A 87 9.22 -12.74 11.91
CA VAL A 87 9.52 -14.17 11.92
C VAL A 87 9.66 -14.68 13.35
N TYR A 88 9.18 -15.88 13.59
CA TYR A 88 9.38 -16.57 14.86
C TYR A 88 10.86 -16.95 15.01
N ASN A 89 11.50 -16.41 16.05
CA ASN A 89 12.88 -16.74 16.40
C ASN A 89 12.91 -17.51 17.72
N LEU A 90 13.48 -18.71 17.71
CA LEU A 90 13.53 -19.59 18.89
C LEU A 90 14.27 -18.94 20.08
N ALA A 91 15.35 -18.20 19.83
CA ALA A 91 16.12 -17.54 20.90
C ALA A 91 15.32 -16.39 21.55
N ASP A 92 14.52 -15.67 20.77
CA ASP A 92 13.61 -14.64 21.29
C ASP A 92 12.42 -15.28 22.03
N ALA A 93 11.89 -16.37 21.51
CA ALA A 93 10.82 -17.13 22.14
C ALA A 93 11.20 -17.61 23.56
N VAL A 94 12.39 -18.21 23.70
CA VAL A 94 12.89 -18.66 25.02
C VAL A 94 13.01 -17.48 26.01
N LYS A 95 13.46 -16.30 25.58
CA LYS A 95 13.52 -15.10 26.43
C LYS A 95 12.13 -14.62 26.83
N LYS A 96 11.17 -14.66 25.92
CA LYS A 96 9.79 -14.26 26.19
C LYS A 96 9.07 -15.23 27.13
N GLU A 97 9.27 -16.52 26.96
CA GLU A 97 8.75 -17.57 27.91
C GLU A 97 9.33 -17.39 29.31
N ALA A 98 10.63 -17.07 29.40
CA ALA A 98 11.25 -16.77 30.70
C ALA A 98 10.69 -15.48 31.34
N ALA A 99 10.13 -14.57 30.54
CA ALA A 99 9.42 -13.37 30.99
C ALA A 99 7.92 -13.58 31.28
N GLY A 100 7.43 -14.83 31.22
CA GLY A 100 6.04 -15.20 31.55
C GLY A 100 5.08 -15.10 30.35
N ILE A 101 5.60 -15.03 29.12
CA ILE A 101 4.77 -15.04 27.89
C ILE A 101 4.55 -16.50 27.47
N CYS A 102 3.29 -16.93 27.37
CA CYS A 102 2.91 -18.20 26.79
C CYS A 102 2.94 -18.12 25.27
N ILE A 103 3.66 -19.04 24.61
CA ILE A 103 3.77 -19.11 23.16
C ILE A 103 3.15 -20.42 22.67
N ARG A 104 2.17 -20.34 21.79
CA ARG A 104 1.48 -21.51 21.24
C ARG A 104 1.04 -21.29 19.80
N PRO A 105 0.77 -22.36 19.03
CA PRO A 105 0.11 -22.21 17.74
C PRO A 105 -1.25 -21.50 17.88
N LEU A 106 -1.56 -20.65 16.90
CA LEU A 106 -2.87 -20.01 16.75
C LEU A 106 -3.92 -21.08 16.47
N THR A 107 -5.11 -20.93 17.04
CA THR A 107 -6.29 -21.78 16.76
C THR A 107 -7.39 -20.98 16.08
N GLU A 108 -8.39 -21.64 15.49
CA GLU A 108 -9.54 -20.97 14.87
C GLU A 108 -10.32 -20.09 15.85
N GLU A 109 -10.39 -20.50 17.12
CA GLU A 109 -11.10 -19.78 18.19
C GLU A 109 -10.41 -18.44 18.56
N ASP A 110 -9.12 -18.31 18.29
CA ASP A 110 -8.34 -17.09 18.58
C ASP A 110 -8.50 -16.02 17.50
N CYS A 111 -8.97 -16.37 16.29
CA CYS A 111 -8.89 -15.51 15.11
C CYS A 111 -9.60 -14.17 15.27
N ASP A 112 -10.81 -14.17 15.85
CA ASP A 112 -11.57 -12.92 16.06
C ASP A 112 -10.90 -12.02 17.10
N THR A 113 -10.48 -12.58 18.25
CA THR A 113 -9.78 -11.82 19.30
C THR A 113 -8.44 -11.27 18.81
N LEU A 114 -7.70 -12.05 18.00
CA LEU A 114 -6.47 -11.60 17.38
C LEU A 114 -6.71 -10.46 16.38
N ALA A 115 -7.81 -10.52 15.62
CA ALA A 115 -8.17 -9.48 14.67
C ALA A 115 -8.48 -8.13 15.36
N GLU A 116 -9.25 -8.17 16.45
CA GLU A 116 -9.55 -6.99 17.25
C GLU A 116 -8.27 -6.37 17.81
N TRP A 117 -7.44 -7.17 18.48
CA TRP A 117 -6.17 -6.74 19.03
C TRP A 117 -5.22 -6.14 17.95
N ALA A 118 -5.12 -6.79 16.79
CA ALA A 118 -4.26 -6.31 15.71
C ALA A 118 -4.73 -4.99 15.14
N ASN A 119 -6.05 -4.82 14.93
CA ASN A 119 -6.61 -3.56 14.45
C ASN A 119 -6.39 -2.41 15.45
N GLU A 120 -6.55 -2.66 16.76
CA GLU A 120 -6.28 -1.65 17.80
C GLU A 120 -4.81 -1.22 17.78
N LYS A 121 -3.88 -2.18 17.70
CA LYS A 121 -2.44 -1.90 17.62
C LYS A 121 -2.07 -1.11 16.37
N LEU A 122 -2.58 -1.52 15.20
CA LEU A 122 -2.30 -0.87 13.93
C LEU A 122 -2.91 0.52 13.86
N ALA A 123 -4.12 0.71 14.39
CA ALA A 123 -4.79 2.01 14.41
C ALA A 123 -4.06 3.05 15.27
N ALA A 124 -3.29 2.62 16.27
CA ALA A 124 -2.53 3.52 17.13
C ALA A 124 -1.32 4.15 16.43
N ASP A 125 -0.66 3.40 15.52
CA ASP A 125 0.65 3.75 15.00
C ASP A 125 0.73 3.84 13.46
N LYS A 126 -0.29 3.35 12.73
CA LYS A 126 -0.21 3.20 11.27
C LYS A 126 -1.24 4.08 10.54
N ASP A 127 -0.78 4.72 9.48
CA ASP A 127 -1.63 5.50 8.57
C ASP A 127 -2.34 4.60 7.54
N VAL A 128 -1.64 3.53 7.09
CA VAL A 128 -2.14 2.58 6.09
C VAL A 128 -1.90 1.15 6.55
N TYR A 129 -2.96 0.36 6.64
CA TYR A 129 -2.89 -1.08 6.94
C TYR A 129 -4.14 -1.81 6.45
N VAL A 130 -4.03 -3.13 6.26
CA VAL A 130 -5.19 -3.99 5.97
C VAL A 130 -6.02 -4.14 7.24
N LYS A 131 -7.32 -3.82 7.15
CA LYS A 131 -8.27 -4.12 8.21
C LYS A 131 -8.45 -5.63 8.32
N ARG A 132 -8.28 -6.17 9.51
CA ARG A 132 -8.31 -7.60 9.77
C ARG A 132 -9.63 -8.03 10.40
N ASP A 133 -10.05 -9.24 10.08
CA ASP A 133 -11.17 -9.92 10.73
C ASP A 133 -10.77 -11.38 11.01
N GLY A 134 -11.63 -12.13 11.66
CA GLY A 134 -11.38 -13.56 11.94
C GLY A 134 -11.18 -14.38 10.68
N ALA A 135 -11.90 -14.05 9.59
CA ALA A 135 -11.74 -14.73 8.31
C ALA A 135 -10.36 -14.48 7.67
N TYR A 136 -9.80 -13.29 7.84
CA TYR A 136 -8.42 -12.97 7.45
C TYR A 136 -7.43 -13.92 8.11
N TYR A 137 -7.46 -14.04 9.44
CA TYR A 137 -6.52 -14.91 10.17
C TYR A 137 -6.75 -16.39 9.90
N LEU A 138 -8.01 -16.81 9.74
CA LEU A 138 -8.34 -18.18 9.35
C LEU A 138 -7.76 -18.55 7.98
N ARG A 139 -7.84 -17.63 7.00
CA ARG A 139 -7.23 -17.81 5.69
C ARG A 139 -5.70 -17.85 5.80
N LEU A 140 -5.07 -16.87 6.47
CA LEU A 140 -3.63 -16.80 6.66
C LEU A 140 -3.09 -18.05 7.36
N MET A 141 -3.80 -18.57 8.35
CA MET A 141 -3.45 -19.80 9.05
C MET A 141 -3.45 -21.02 8.10
N ARG A 142 -4.43 -21.09 7.18
CA ARG A 142 -4.52 -22.17 6.18
C ARG A 142 -3.42 -22.06 5.12
N GLU A 143 -3.14 -20.85 4.65
CA GLU A 143 -2.05 -20.56 3.71
C GLU A 143 -0.70 -20.94 4.32
N CYS A 144 -0.36 -20.43 5.50
CA CYS A 144 0.85 -20.81 6.22
C CYS A 144 0.97 -22.32 6.43
N SER A 145 -0.13 -23.00 6.79
CA SER A 145 -0.14 -24.45 7.01
C SER A 145 0.11 -25.23 5.73
N SER A 146 -0.39 -24.77 4.57
CA SER A 146 -0.16 -25.40 3.27
C SER A 146 1.33 -25.38 2.87
N ASP A 147 2.05 -24.35 3.30
CA ASP A 147 3.48 -24.16 3.07
C ASP A 147 4.38 -24.74 4.19
N GLY A 148 3.77 -25.51 5.09
CA GLY A 148 4.48 -26.17 6.21
C GLY A 148 4.78 -25.26 7.39
N GLY A 149 4.30 -24.02 7.38
CA GLY A 149 4.45 -23.05 8.46
C GLY A 149 3.33 -23.08 9.48
N LYS A 150 3.41 -22.18 10.45
CA LYS A 150 2.39 -21.96 11.50
C LYS A 150 2.35 -20.50 11.93
N LEU A 151 1.17 -20.07 12.37
CA LEU A 151 1.03 -18.83 13.14
C LEU A 151 1.23 -19.13 14.63
N MET A 152 2.15 -18.41 15.27
CA MET A 152 2.47 -18.54 16.68
C MET A 152 1.92 -17.33 17.44
N LEU A 153 1.02 -17.58 18.38
CA LEU A 153 0.42 -16.59 19.26
C LEU A 153 1.25 -16.42 20.54
N PHE A 154 1.54 -15.19 20.88
CA PHE A 154 2.24 -14.79 22.11
C PHE A 154 1.23 -14.11 23.02
N GLN A 155 1.05 -14.61 24.24
CA GLN A 155 0.09 -14.06 25.19
C GLN A 155 0.60 -14.13 26.63
N ASN A 156 0.13 -13.22 27.45
CA ASN A 156 0.38 -13.20 28.89
C ASN A 156 -0.94 -13.13 29.66
N GLU A 157 -0.90 -12.88 30.97
CA GLU A 157 -2.08 -12.73 31.81
C GLU A 157 -2.98 -11.53 31.43
N THR A 158 -2.43 -10.53 30.73
CA THR A 158 -3.16 -9.32 30.32
C THR A 158 -3.75 -9.42 28.92
N GLY A 159 -3.35 -10.41 28.11
CA GLY A 159 -3.88 -10.65 26.77
C GLY A 159 -2.81 -10.97 25.72
N ILE A 160 -3.13 -10.68 24.47
CA ILE A 160 -2.27 -10.92 23.31
C ILE A 160 -1.14 -9.88 23.28
N GLU A 161 0.09 -10.35 23.11
CA GLU A 161 1.30 -9.52 22.96
C GLU A 161 1.77 -9.43 21.52
N ASP A 162 1.71 -10.55 20.77
CA ASP A 162 2.20 -10.64 19.40
C ASP A 162 1.61 -11.85 18.67
N CYS A 163 1.70 -11.86 17.34
CA CYS A 163 1.47 -13.03 16.51
C CYS A 163 2.52 -13.04 15.38
N ARG A 164 3.20 -14.18 15.23
CA ARG A 164 4.29 -14.32 14.25
C ARG A 164 4.12 -15.55 13.38
N ILE A 165 4.58 -15.46 12.16
CA ILE A 165 4.68 -16.59 11.25
C ILE A 165 5.96 -17.37 11.60
N TRP A 166 5.85 -18.69 11.58
CA TRP A 166 6.98 -19.61 11.71
C TRP A 166 7.03 -20.54 10.52
N PHE A 167 8.20 -20.66 9.90
CA PHE A 167 8.50 -21.68 8.90
C PHE A 167 9.75 -22.47 9.29
N PRO A 168 9.85 -23.77 8.93
CA PRO A 168 11.00 -24.61 9.32
C PRO A 168 12.33 -24.24 8.65
N ASP A 169 12.29 -23.66 7.43
CA ASP A 169 13.45 -23.43 6.57
C ASP A 169 13.49 -21.99 6.00
N GLU A 170 13.10 -20.99 6.79
CA GLU A 170 13.08 -19.62 6.29
C GLU A 170 14.48 -18.98 6.31
N ASP A 171 15.01 -18.67 5.13
CA ASP A 171 16.22 -17.84 4.97
C ASP A 171 15.88 -16.36 5.22
N GLU A 172 16.70 -15.68 6.06
CA GLU A 172 16.49 -14.29 6.48
C GLU A 172 16.87 -13.22 5.40
N ASP A 173 17.20 -13.63 4.17
CA ASP A 173 18.06 -12.82 3.30
C ASP A 173 17.39 -11.71 2.46
N GLU A 174 16.08 -11.67 2.29
CA GLU A 174 15.45 -10.57 1.54
C GLU A 174 14.19 -10.02 2.22
N THR A 175 14.21 -8.72 2.51
CA THR A 175 13.00 -8.01 2.97
C THR A 175 12.11 -7.70 1.77
N PRO A 176 10.89 -8.26 1.69
CA PRO A 176 10.00 -7.98 0.58
C PRO A 176 9.63 -6.51 0.50
N LYS A 177 9.64 -5.98 -0.71
CA LYS A 177 9.26 -4.59 -0.99
C LYS A 177 7.83 -4.52 -1.49
N ILE A 178 7.12 -3.49 -1.12
CA ILE A 178 5.78 -3.18 -1.61
C ILE A 178 5.85 -1.93 -2.49
N MET A 179 5.33 -2.08 -3.69
CA MET A 179 5.10 -0.96 -4.59
C MET A 179 3.62 -0.60 -4.60
N THR A 180 3.35 0.70 -4.61
CA THR A 180 2.00 1.25 -4.73
C THR A 180 1.88 2.10 -5.99
N ARG A 181 0.62 2.33 -6.43
CA ARG A 181 0.26 3.27 -7.46
C ARG A 181 -1.07 3.93 -7.12
N ILE A 182 -1.13 5.25 -7.18
CA ILE A 182 -2.39 5.97 -7.08
C ILE A 182 -3.26 5.62 -8.29
N VAL A 183 -4.53 5.27 -8.02
CA VAL A 183 -5.54 4.95 -9.03
C VAL A 183 -6.45 6.14 -9.28
N ASP A 184 -7.02 6.74 -8.23
CA ASP A 184 -7.83 7.96 -8.32
C ASP A 184 -7.16 9.07 -7.51
N VAL A 185 -6.59 10.04 -8.23
CA VAL A 185 -5.85 11.15 -7.61
C VAL A 185 -6.73 12.01 -6.70
N ARG A 186 -8.01 12.23 -7.06
CA ARG A 186 -8.92 13.04 -6.25
C ARG A 186 -9.24 12.35 -4.92
N ARG A 187 -9.62 11.08 -4.98
CA ARG A 187 -9.94 10.27 -3.80
C ARG A 187 -8.72 10.11 -2.91
N MET A 188 -7.54 9.94 -3.52
CA MET A 188 -6.29 9.78 -2.78
C MET A 188 -5.93 11.05 -2.02
N LEU A 189 -5.88 12.20 -2.69
CA LEU A 189 -5.53 13.46 -2.05
C LEU A 189 -6.53 13.89 -0.97
N MET A 190 -7.84 13.62 -1.15
CA MET A 190 -8.86 13.86 -0.12
C MET A 190 -8.73 12.93 1.10
N SER A 191 -7.91 11.89 1.05
CA SER A 191 -7.65 11.00 2.18
C SER A 191 -6.46 11.46 3.05
N LEU A 192 -5.76 12.54 2.64
CA LEU A 192 -4.60 13.05 3.35
C LEU A 192 -4.99 14.01 4.48
N ARG A 193 -4.13 14.07 5.49
CA ARG A 193 -4.20 15.05 6.56
C ARG A 193 -3.30 16.24 6.24
N LEU A 194 -3.66 17.39 6.77
CA LEU A 194 -2.92 18.64 6.60
C LEU A 194 -2.40 19.13 7.95
N GLN A 195 -1.23 19.78 7.96
CA GLN A 195 -0.66 20.36 9.17
C GLN A 195 -1.25 21.73 9.48
N GLU A 196 -1.58 22.50 8.45
CA GLU A 196 -2.08 23.87 8.53
C GLU A 196 -2.88 24.23 7.28
N LEU A 197 -3.32 25.50 7.18
CA LEU A 197 -4.01 26.01 5.99
C LEU A 197 -3.16 25.84 4.74
N LEU A 198 -3.70 25.12 3.77
CA LEU A 198 -3.10 24.84 2.47
C LEU A 198 -4.03 25.35 1.36
N CYS A 199 -3.43 25.92 0.31
CA CYS A 199 -4.12 26.23 -0.93
C CYS A 199 -3.11 26.26 -2.08
N VAL A 200 -3.15 25.23 -2.94
CA VAL A 200 -2.22 25.08 -4.07
C VAL A 200 -2.96 24.58 -5.31
N CYS A 201 -2.60 25.11 -6.48
CA CYS A 201 -3.13 24.68 -7.76
C CYS A 201 -2.02 24.02 -8.58
N PHE A 202 -2.21 22.75 -8.97
CA PHE A 202 -1.21 22.01 -9.74
C PHE A 202 -1.84 21.02 -10.69
N THR A 203 -1.07 20.60 -11.69
CA THR A 203 -1.49 19.63 -12.70
C THR A 203 -0.90 18.26 -12.39
N VAL A 204 -1.72 17.23 -12.50
CA VAL A 204 -1.27 15.83 -12.43
C VAL A 204 -1.32 15.24 -13.82
N THR A 205 -0.31 14.43 -14.17
CA THR A 205 -0.26 13.65 -15.42
C THR A 205 -0.18 12.16 -15.13
N ASP A 206 -0.92 11.36 -15.92
CA ASP A 206 -1.02 9.91 -15.78
C ASP A 206 -1.05 9.24 -17.14
N SER A 207 -0.17 8.25 -17.36
CA SER A 207 -0.02 7.54 -18.62
C SER A 207 -1.09 6.46 -18.86
N ALA A 208 -1.80 6.02 -17.81
CA ALA A 208 -2.71 4.88 -17.85
C ALA A 208 -4.18 5.24 -17.60
N ILE A 209 -4.44 6.25 -16.77
CA ILE A 209 -5.79 6.68 -16.38
C ILE A 209 -5.96 8.14 -16.82
N GLU A 210 -6.69 8.35 -17.91
CA GLU A 210 -6.89 9.67 -18.52
C GLU A 210 -7.58 10.64 -17.56
N GLU A 211 -8.47 10.18 -16.73
CA GLU A 211 -9.25 10.95 -15.77
C GLU A 211 -8.37 11.61 -14.67
N ASN A 212 -7.15 11.11 -14.47
CA ASN A 212 -6.18 11.73 -13.56
C ASN A 212 -5.42 12.90 -14.20
N ASN A 213 -5.43 13.04 -15.55
CA ASN A 213 -4.80 14.15 -16.25
C ASN A 213 -5.63 15.42 -16.08
N ARG A 214 -5.35 16.16 -15.03
CA ARG A 214 -6.12 17.36 -14.69
C ARG A 214 -5.37 18.34 -13.82
N THR A 215 -5.80 19.59 -13.88
CA THR A 215 -5.38 20.61 -12.94
C THR A 215 -6.35 20.64 -11.76
N LEU A 216 -5.81 20.61 -10.55
CA LEU A 216 -6.54 20.53 -9.29
C LEU A 216 -6.16 21.69 -8.37
N VAL A 217 -7.13 22.21 -7.63
CA VAL A 217 -6.88 23.06 -6.47
C VAL A 217 -7.08 22.22 -5.22
N LEU A 218 -5.98 21.95 -4.53
CA LEU A 218 -5.99 21.30 -3.21
C LEU A 218 -6.00 22.38 -2.15
N THR A 219 -7.00 22.35 -1.28
CA THR A 219 -7.16 23.32 -0.18
C THR A 219 -7.65 22.62 1.07
N GLY A 220 -7.54 23.29 2.23
CA GLY A 220 -8.06 22.78 3.49
C GLY A 220 -7.21 23.19 4.68
N THR A 221 -7.54 22.64 5.83
CA THR A 221 -6.87 22.86 7.11
C THR A 221 -6.76 21.55 7.87
N GLU A 222 -6.02 21.53 8.99
CA GLU A 222 -5.98 20.37 9.90
C GLU A 222 -7.37 19.93 10.41
N ILE A 223 -8.32 20.89 10.48
CA ILE A 223 -9.67 20.64 11.00
C ILE A 223 -10.62 20.20 9.89
N SER A 224 -10.59 20.88 8.72
CA SER A 224 -11.49 20.55 7.60
C SER A 224 -11.05 19.34 6.81
N GLY A 225 -9.78 18.94 6.95
CA GLY A 225 -9.14 17.98 6.05
C GLY A 225 -8.89 18.55 4.65
N ALA A 226 -8.38 17.70 3.77
CA ALA A 226 -8.10 18.06 2.39
C ALA A 226 -9.38 18.10 1.55
N MET A 227 -9.55 19.15 0.78
CA MET A 227 -10.64 19.38 -0.16
C MET A 227 -10.08 19.64 -1.55
N LEU A 228 -10.76 19.17 -2.60
CA LEU A 228 -10.34 19.31 -3.98
C LEU A 228 -11.40 19.96 -4.85
N MET A 229 -10.95 20.88 -5.68
CA MET A 229 -11.74 21.50 -6.73
C MET A 229 -11.02 21.36 -8.07
N ASP A 230 -11.74 21.49 -9.19
CA ASP A 230 -11.11 21.58 -10.49
C ASP A 230 -10.43 22.94 -10.63
N GLY A 231 -9.16 22.91 -11.02
CA GLY A 231 -8.36 24.09 -11.30
C GLY A 231 -8.38 24.43 -12.80
N LYS A 232 -7.89 25.63 -13.12
CA LYS A 232 -7.65 26.02 -14.50
C LYS A 232 -6.17 25.86 -14.82
N PRO A 233 -5.81 25.33 -16.00
CA PRO A 233 -4.39 25.13 -16.38
C PRO A 233 -3.53 26.39 -16.25
N GLU A 234 -4.09 27.56 -16.58
CA GLU A 234 -3.39 28.84 -16.46
C GLU A 234 -3.04 29.26 -15.03
N ASN A 235 -3.67 28.63 -14.03
CA ASN A 235 -3.41 28.87 -12.62
C ASN A 235 -2.50 27.80 -11.98
N SER A 236 -2.07 26.81 -12.77
CA SER A 236 -1.20 25.75 -12.29
C SER A 236 0.16 26.30 -11.84
N GLU A 237 0.57 25.97 -10.65
CA GLU A 237 1.87 26.35 -10.07
C GLU A 237 2.95 25.31 -10.35
N GLY A 238 2.55 24.20 -10.98
CA GLY A 238 3.46 23.14 -11.36
C GLY A 238 2.76 21.90 -11.90
N GLU A 239 3.57 20.92 -12.25
CA GLU A 239 3.14 19.62 -12.76
C GLU A 239 3.82 18.50 -12.02
N ILE A 240 3.07 17.47 -11.67
CA ILE A 240 3.58 16.28 -10.99
C ILE A 240 3.03 15.04 -11.70
N PRO A 241 3.90 14.17 -12.27
CA PRO A 241 3.50 12.85 -12.74
C PRO A 241 2.93 11.99 -11.61
N ILE A 242 1.94 11.14 -11.91
CA ILE A 242 1.27 10.30 -10.92
C ILE A 242 2.25 9.40 -10.15
N ALA A 243 3.30 8.94 -10.78
CA ALA A 243 4.35 8.14 -10.18
C ALA A 243 5.10 8.91 -9.08
N ALA A 244 5.53 10.14 -9.39
CA ALA A 244 6.18 11.03 -8.45
C ALA A 244 5.23 11.41 -7.30
N LEU A 245 3.97 11.73 -7.62
CA LEU A 245 2.95 11.99 -6.61
C LEU A 245 2.73 10.79 -5.69
N THR A 246 2.80 9.55 -6.21
CA THR A 246 2.73 8.33 -5.41
C THR A 246 3.89 8.26 -4.40
N SER A 247 5.14 8.52 -4.82
CA SER A 247 6.30 8.54 -3.91
C SER A 247 6.11 9.55 -2.77
N PHE A 248 5.58 10.73 -3.08
CA PHE A 248 5.34 11.78 -2.08
C PHE A 248 4.21 11.41 -1.12
N VAL A 249 3.06 11.02 -1.65
CA VAL A 249 1.86 10.72 -0.85
C VAL A 249 2.12 9.60 0.16
N PHE A 250 2.90 8.59 -0.21
CA PHE A 250 3.27 7.49 0.68
C PHE A 250 4.58 7.71 1.46
N GLY A 251 5.11 8.93 1.45
CA GLY A 251 6.26 9.32 2.27
C GLY A 251 7.59 8.70 1.85
N ALA A 252 7.67 8.11 0.66
CA ALA A 252 8.90 7.57 0.11
C ALA A 252 9.88 8.66 -0.35
N LYS A 253 9.37 9.87 -0.66
CA LYS A 253 10.16 11.05 -1.04
C LYS A 253 9.62 12.31 -0.40
N THR A 254 10.54 13.18 0.02
CA THR A 254 10.27 14.56 0.44
C THR A 254 9.93 15.44 -0.77
N VAL A 255 9.46 16.66 -0.53
CA VAL A 255 9.18 17.65 -1.60
C VAL A 255 10.47 17.99 -2.36
N GLU A 256 11.60 18.09 -1.68
CA GLU A 256 12.91 18.36 -2.25
C GLU A 256 13.34 17.24 -3.22
N GLU A 257 13.27 15.99 -2.76
CA GLU A 257 13.61 14.81 -3.57
C GLU A 257 12.65 14.62 -4.75
N LEU A 258 11.37 15.03 -4.57
CA LEU A 258 10.37 14.98 -5.62
C LEU A 258 10.73 15.92 -6.79
N CYS A 259 11.30 17.09 -6.49
CA CYS A 259 11.73 18.06 -7.50
C CYS A 259 12.90 17.56 -8.38
N GLU A 260 13.58 16.49 -7.96
CA GLU A 260 14.66 15.85 -8.72
C GLU A 260 14.15 14.80 -9.70
N GLU A 261 12.84 14.43 -9.63
CA GLU A 261 12.25 13.46 -10.55
C GLU A 261 11.93 14.07 -11.92
N ASP A 262 12.10 13.28 -12.96
CA ASP A 262 11.76 13.67 -14.34
C ASP A 262 10.27 14.05 -14.44
N GLY A 263 10.01 15.17 -15.10
CA GLY A 263 8.66 15.67 -15.33
C GLY A 263 8.02 16.40 -14.15
N VAL A 264 8.69 16.51 -13.02
CA VAL A 264 8.22 17.30 -11.88
C VAL A 264 8.67 18.74 -12.03
N HIS A 265 7.70 19.65 -12.03
CA HIS A 265 7.92 21.09 -12.06
C HIS A 265 7.12 21.75 -10.96
N MET A 266 7.76 22.53 -10.10
CA MET A 266 7.10 23.24 -8.99
C MET A 266 7.67 24.64 -8.83
N THR A 267 6.77 25.63 -8.66
CA THR A 267 7.18 26.93 -8.14
C THR A 267 7.63 26.83 -6.68
N GLU A 268 8.42 27.78 -6.20
CA GLU A 268 8.81 27.80 -4.77
C GLU A 268 7.59 27.87 -3.84
N ARG A 269 6.54 28.62 -4.24
CA ARG A 269 5.29 28.69 -3.49
C ARG A 269 4.62 27.31 -3.40
N MET A 270 4.55 26.56 -4.50
CA MET A 270 3.98 25.21 -4.52
C MET A 270 4.76 24.28 -3.59
N LYS A 271 6.09 24.33 -3.60
CA LYS A 271 6.92 23.51 -2.70
C LYS A 271 6.56 23.76 -1.23
N GLU A 272 6.46 25.03 -0.82
CA GLU A 272 6.08 25.37 0.56
C GLU A 272 4.66 24.92 0.90
N GLU A 273 3.71 25.02 -0.03
CA GLU A 273 2.37 24.51 0.17
C GLU A 273 2.33 22.97 0.28
N MET A 274 3.08 22.26 -0.57
CA MET A 274 3.14 20.78 -0.53
C MET A 274 3.71 20.25 0.79
N LYS A 275 4.63 20.95 1.44
CA LYS A 275 5.19 20.56 2.76
C LYS A 275 4.15 20.54 3.89
N LYS A 276 3.01 21.18 3.71
CA LYS A 276 1.91 21.19 4.68
C LYS A 276 1.07 19.91 4.65
N ILE A 277 1.25 19.07 3.64
CA ILE A 277 0.60 17.77 3.54
C ILE A 277 1.34 16.79 4.45
N ILE A 278 0.59 16.01 5.24
CA ILE A 278 1.13 14.90 6.03
C ILE A 278 1.09 13.65 5.15
N PRO A 279 2.25 13.14 4.70
CA PRO A 279 2.30 11.90 3.92
C PRO A 279 1.87 10.69 4.75
N LEU A 280 1.41 9.64 4.07
CA LEU A 280 1.09 8.34 4.65
C LEU A 280 2.38 7.53 4.84
N SER A 281 3.23 7.92 5.78
CA SER A 281 4.55 7.31 5.98
C SER A 281 4.54 6.09 6.91
N GLN A 282 3.51 5.96 7.75
CA GLN A 282 3.37 4.84 8.66
C GLN A 282 2.54 3.72 8.00
N ILE A 283 3.22 2.92 7.17
CA ILE A 283 2.59 1.86 6.36
C ILE A 283 2.80 0.51 7.04
N TYR A 284 1.78 -0.36 6.97
CA TYR A 284 1.87 -1.77 7.33
C TYR A 284 1.10 -2.62 6.31
N LEU A 285 1.77 -3.02 5.25
CA LEU A 285 1.25 -3.86 4.16
C LEU A 285 2.08 -5.16 4.12
N ASN A 286 1.88 -6.00 5.13
CA ASN A 286 2.62 -7.26 5.32
C ASN A 286 1.84 -8.47 4.79
N GLU A 287 1.02 -8.24 3.78
CA GLU A 287 0.20 -9.28 3.18
C GLU A 287 1.09 -10.25 2.37
N VAL A 288 0.96 -11.53 2.68
CA VAL A 288 1.64 -12.63 1.96
C VAL A 288 0.65 -13.20 0.95
N VAL A 289 1.14 -13.60 -0.22
CA VAL A 289 0.36 -14.23 -1.31
C VAL A 289 1.07 -15.46 -1.81
#